data_a10af8b547ee1fadb793730668cb18a5
#
_entry.id   a10af8b547ee1fadb793730668cb18a5
#
_cell.length_a   1.000
_cell.length_b   1.000
_cell.length_c   1.000
_cell.angle_alpha   90.00
_cell.angle_beta   90.00
_cell.angle_gamma   90.00
#
_symmetry.space_group_name_H-M   'P 1'
#
loop_
_entity.id
_entity.type
_entity.pdbx_description
1 polymer ?
#
loop_
_entity_poly.entity_id
_entity_poly.type
_entity_poly.pdbx_seq_one_letter_code
_entity_poly.pdbx_strand_id
1 'polypeptide(L)'
;MNTIKHILTALTGYWFHKQSNLPVGADLFVDIATKINYPSLNVLFDVGANTGQTRNWFRHHLPKATIYCFEPVQSTFQKLKANAVNDQNCILVNQALGDEAGTKTIRLFDDDMTVLN
;
A
#
# COMPACT_ATOMS: atom_id res chain seq x y z
N MET A 1 13.11 9.10 -31.25
CA MET A 1 12.75 8.04 -30.26
C MET A 1 14.03 7.34 -29.86
N ASN A 2 14.36 7.26 -28.58
CA ASN A 2 15.72 6.90 -28.11
C ASN A 2 16.07 5.43 -28.43
N THR A 3 17.07 5.25 -29.29
CA THR A 3 17.68 3.95 -29.66
C THR A 3 18.03 3.08 -28.43
N ILE A 4 18.47 3.71 -27.36
CA ILE A 4 18.81 3.06 -26.07
C ILE A 4 17.60 2.34 -25.46
N LYS A 5 16.41 2.95 -25.49
CA LYS A 5 15.18 2.31 -24.96
C LYS A 5 14.85 1.01 -25.69
N HIS A 6 14.95 1.03 -27.03
CA HIS A 6 14.67 -0.17 -27.83
C HIS A 6 15.66 -1.31 -27.55
N ILE A 7 16.95 -0.97 -27.40
CA ILE A 7 17.98 -1.95 -27.06
C ILE A 7 17.72 -2.56 -25.67
N LEU A 8 17.43 -1.74 -24.67
CA LEU A 8 17.13 -2.19 -23.32
C LEU A 8 15.87 -3.06 -23.26
N THR A 9 14.81 -2.65 -23.96
CA THR A 9 13.57 -3.44 -24.07
C THR A 9 13.81 -4.78 -24.73
N ALA A 10 14.59 -4.83 -25.83
CA ALA A 10 14.92 -6.06 -26.52
C ALA A 10 15.77 -7.03 -25.68
N LEU A 11 16.69 -6.50 -24.87
CA LEU A 11 17.58 -7.31 -24.04
C LEU A 11 16.90 -7.82 -22.75
N THR A 12 16.00 -7.06 -22.16
CA THR A 12 15.44 -7.36 -20.84
C THR A 12 13.99 -7.83 -20.87
N GLY A 13 13.28 -7.62 -21.98
CA GLY A 13 11.85 -7.86 -22.09
C GLY A 13 10.97 -6.85 -21.33
N TYR A 14 11.59 -5.83 -20.69
CA TYR A 14 10.86 -4.81 -19.94
C TYR A 14 10.63 -3.55 -20.76
N TRP A 15 9.44 -2.95 -20.58
CA TRP A 15 9.12 -1.64 -21.15
C TRP A 15 9.65 -0.52 -20.26
N PHE A 16 10.49 0.35 -20.82
CA PHE A 16 11.05 1.50 -20.10
C PHE A 16 10.25 2.77 -20.43
N HIS A 17 9.57 3.31 -19.44
CA HIS A 17 8.87 4.59 -19.53
C HIS A 17 9.57 5.67 -18.73
N LYS A 18 9.55 6.91 -19.27
CA LYS A 18 9.89 8.07 -18.44
C LYS A 18 8.79 8.21 -17.38
N GLN A 19 9.14 8.41 -16.13
CA GLN A 19 8.19 8.53 -15.01
C GLN A 19 7.09 9.58 -15.29
N SER A 20 7.43 10.70 -15.94
CA SER A 20 6.47 11.73 -16.35
C SER A 20 5.45 11.30 -17.40
N ASN A 21 5.62 10.15 -18.04
CA ASN A 21 4.78 9.64 -19.12
C ASN A 21 4.01 8.38 -18.69
N LEU A 22 4.03 8.02 -17.40
CA LEU A 22 3.20 6.95 -16.88
C LEU A 22 1.73 7.37 -16.95
N PRO A 23 0.84 6.49 -17.41
CA PRO A 23 -0.59 6.74 -17.32
C PRO A 23 -1.03 6.79 -15.85
N VAL A 24 -2.08 7.56 -15.57
CA VAL A 24 -2.70 7.59 -14.23
C VAL A 24 -3.12 6.17 -13.83
N GLY A 25 -2.78 5.79 -12.59
CA GLY A 25 -3.02 4.44 -12.06
C GLY A 25 -1.86 3.46 -12.26
N ALA A 26 -0.82 3.80 -13.04
CA ALA A 26 0.35 2.94 -13.20
C ALA A 26 1.27 2.94 -11.97
N ASP A 27 1.32 4.05 -11.25
CA ASP A 27 2.06 4.21 -10.00
C ASP A 27 1.31 5.20 -9.11
N LEU A 28 0.65 4.67 -8.08
CA LEU A 28 -0.14 5.46 -7.14
C LEU A 28 0.66 6.58 -6.50
N PHE A 29 1.95 6.35 -6.23
CA PHE A 29 2.80 7.35 -5.59
C PHE A 29 3.14 8.51 -6.51
N VAL A 30 3.42 8.23 -7.78
CA VAL A 30 3.62 9.26 -8.80
C VAL A 30 2.35 10.09 -8.98
N ASP A 31 1.19 9.43 -8.97
CA ASP A 31 -0.10 10.12 -9.08
C ASP A 31 -0.35 11.03 -7.87
N ILE A 32 -0.13 10.53 -6.66
CA ILE A 32 -0.23 11.31 -5.43
C ILE A 32 0.77 12.49 -5.47
N ALA A 33 2.03 12.23 -5.80
CA ALA A 33 3.07 13.25 -5.83
C ALA A 33 2.79 14.37 -6.85
N THR A 34 2.07 14.06 -7.94
CA THR A 34 1.70 15.06 -8.96
C THR A 34 0.46 15.86 -8.60
N LYS A 35 -0.41 15.35 -7.72
CA LYS A 35 -1.70 15.96 -7.37
C LYS A 35 -1.70 16.71 -6.04
N ILE A 36 -0.90 16.28 -5.10
CA ILE A 36 -0.80 16.90 -3.78
C ILE A 36 0.65 17.21 -3.44
N ASN A 37 0.84 18.19 -2.57
CA ASN A 37 2.18 18.52 -2.07
C ASN A 37 2.70 17.38 -1.19
N TYR A 38 3.30 16.40 -1.82
CA TYR A 38 3.78 15.16 -1.26
C TYR A 38 4.65 15.30 0.01
N PRO A 39 5.58 16.29 0.12
CA PRO A 39 6.38 16.45 1.33
C PRO A 39 5.56 16.77 2.59
N SER A 40 4.30 17.17 2.44
CA SER A 40 3.41 17.52 3.54
C SER A 40 2.51 16.36 4.04
N LEU A 41 2.62 15.17 3.47
CA LEU A 41 1.88 13.99 3.91
C LEU A 41 2.50 13.42 5.19
N ASN A 42 1.89 13.79 6.32
CA ASN A 42 2.37 13.36 7.64
C ASN A 42 1.52 12.23 8.25
N VAL A 43 0.33 12.01 7.73
CA VAL A 43 -0.61 11.00 8.24
C VAL A 43 -1.25 10.25 7.08
N LEU A 44 -1.34 8.94 7.23
CA LEU A 44 -1.95 8.01 6.28
C LEU A 44 -2.87 7.03 6.98
N PHE A 45 -3.95 6.68 6.32
CA PHE A 45 -4.87 5.63 6.75
C PHE A 45 -4.82 4.49 5.73
N ASP A 46 -4.38 3.32 6.18
CA ASP A 46 -4.38 2.06 5.41
C ASP A 46 -5.57 1.22 5.90
N VAL A 47 -6.65 1.24 5.14
CA VAL A 47 -7.91 0.59 5.50
C VAL A 47 -8.00 -0.76 4.80
N GLY A 48 -8.06 -1.84 5.58
CA GLY A 48 -7.87 -3.19 5.08
C GLY A 48 -6.39 -3.52 4.90
N ALA A 49 -5.60 -3.17 5.91
CA ALA A 49 -4.13 -3.23 5.84
C ALA A 49 -3.56 -4.65 5.64
N ASN A 50 -4.40 -5.67 5.77
CA ASN A 50 -4.02 -7.07 5.62
C ASN A 50 -2.74 -7.37 6.45
N THR A 51 -1.72 -7.94 5.84
CA THR A 51 -0.43 -8.22 6.50
C THR A 51 0.58 -7.07 6.40
N GLY A 52 0.19 -5.91 5.83
CA GLY A 52 0.96 -4.66 5.82
C GLY A 52 1.73 -4.37 4.55
N GLN A 53 1.32 -4.93 3.40
CA GLN A 53 1.99 -4.69 2.12
C GLN A 53 1.95 -3.21 1.73
N THR A 54 0.75 -2.59 1.76
CA THR A 54 0.54 -1.16 1.45
C THR A 54 1.28 -0.28 2.44
N ARG A 55 1.23 -0.61 3.75
CA ARG A 55 2.00 0.07 4.78
C ARG A 55 3.50 0.07 4.48
N ASN A 56 4.09 -1.09 4.11
CA ASN A 56 5.52 -1.20 3.79
C ASN A 56 5.88 -0.31 2.60
N TRP A 57 5.04 -0.29 1.58
CA TRP A 57 5.23 0.55 0.40
C TRP A 57 5.19 2.04 0.77
N PHE A 58 4.20 2.49 1.57
CA PHE A 58 4.14 3.87 2.06
C PHE A 58 5.33 4.21 2.95
N ARG A 59 5.77 3.32 3.83
CA ARG A 59 6.92 3.56 4.71
C ARG A 59 8.20 3.80 3.93
N HIS A 60 8.38 3.11 2.81
CA HIS A 60 9.53 3.31 1.93
C HIS A 60 9.57 4.73 1.36
N HIS A 61 8.43 5.27 0.98
CA HIS A 61 8.33 6.59 0.35
C HIS A 61 8.15 7.74 1.36
N LEU A 62 7.53 7.46 2.50
CA LEU A 62 7.19 8.42 3.55
C LEU A 62 7.72 7.94 4.91
N PRO A 63 9.05 7.94 5.11
CA PRO A 63 9.67 7.30 6.27
C PRO A 63 9.26 7.90 7.62
N LYS A 64 8.78 9.15 7.64
CA LYS A 64 8.39 9.87 8.86
C LYS A 64 6.88 9.95 9.10
N ALA A 65 6.06 9.57 8.13
CA ALA A 65 4.61 9.68 8.26
C ALA A 65 4.08 8.72 9.34
N THR A 66 3.05 9.13 10.04
CA THR A 66 2.26 8.25 10.91
C THR A 66 1.28 7.47 10.04
N ILE A 67 1.32 6.15 10.12
CA ILE A 67 0.44 5.26 9.35
C ILE A 67 -0.51 4.56 10.31
N TYR A 68 -1.80 4.80 10.14
CA TYR A 68 -2.86 4.07 10.83
C TYR A 68 -3.30 2.90 9.97
N CYS A 69 -3.10 1.68 10.45
CA CYS A 69 -3.45 0.45 9.75
C CYS A 69 -4.67 -0.19 10.42
N PHE A 70 -5.75 -0.32 9.68
CA PHE A 70 -7.00 -0.94 10.12
C PHE A 70 -7.15 -2.31 9.48
N GLU A 71 -7.21 -3.36 10.30
CA GLU A 71 -7.43 -4.73 9.85
C GLU A 71 -8.40 -5.44 10.80
N PRO A 72 -9.63 -5.78 10.35
CA PRO A 72 -10.64 -6.36 11.23
C PRO A 72 -10.42 -7.83 11.55
N VAL A 73 -9.78 -8.60 10.66
CA VAL A 73 -9.61 -10.05 10.84
C VAL A 73 -8.49 -10.32 11.83
N GLN A 74 -8.83 -10.92 12.97
CA GLN A 74 -7.91 -11.14 14.10
C GLN A 74 -6.64 -11.90 13.69
N SER A 75 -6.77 -12.99 12.92
CA SER A 75 -5.61 -13.79 12.49
C SER A 75 -4.68 -13.01 11.58
N THR A 76 -5.23 -12.24 10.66
CA THR A 76 -4.51 -11.35 9.74
C THR A 76 -3.86 -10.19 10.50
N PHE A 77 -4.59 -9.60 11.47
CA PHE A 77 -4.07 -8.55 12.34
C PHE A 77 -2.84 -8.99 13.14
N GLN A 78 -2.80 -10.24 13.63
CA GLN A 78 -1.61 -10.75 14.30
C GLN A 78 -0.39 -10.82 13.36
N LYS A 79 -0.59 -11.21 12.10
CA LYS A 79 0.46 -11.19 11.08
C LYS A 79 0.92 -9.75 10.80
N LEU A 80 -0.02 -8.81 10.66
CA LEU A 80 0.26 -7.38 10.51
C LEU A 80 1.10 -6.84 11.68
N LYS A 81 0.72 -7.18 12.92
CA LYS A 81 1.44 -6.78 14.13
C LYS A 81 2.87 -7.29 14.15
N ALA A 82 3.09 -8.54 13.78
CA ALA A 82 4.43 -9.12 13.69
C ALA A 82 5.29 -8.40 12.62
N ASN A 83 4.69 -8.09 11.47
CA ASN A 83 5.38 -7.40 10.37
C ASN A 83 5.67 -5.92 10.66
N ALA A 84 4.93 -5.30 11.60
CA ALA A 84 5.07 -3.89 11.95
C ALA A 84 5.88 -3.64 13.23
N VAL A 85 6.45 -4.68 13.84
CA VAL A 85 7.07 -4.62 15.17
C VAL A 85 8.15 -3.54 15.32
N ASN A 86 8.89 -3.24 14.26
CA ASN A 86 9.96 -2.26 14.25
C ASN A 86 9.52 -0.86 13.73
N ASP A 87 8.25 -0.68 13.43
CA ASP A 87 7.73 0.58 12.90
C ASP A 87 7.07 1.42 14.01
N GLN A 88 7.84 2.28 14.65
CA GLN A 88 7.39 3.12 15.77
C GLN A 88 6.33 4.15 15.37
N ASN A 89 6.21 4.48 14.08
CA ASN A 89 5.24 5.41 13.55
C ASN A 89 4.03 4.72 12.92
N CYS A 90 3.81 3.43 13.23
CA CYS A 90 2.66 2.66 12.78
C CYS A 90 1.70 2.43 13.94
N ILE A 91 0.45 2.82 13.75
CA ILE A 91 -0.63 2.63 14.72
C ILE A 91 -1.55 1.53 14.18
N LEU A 92 -1.64 0.44 14.89
CA LEU A 92 -2.40 -0.74 14.48
C LEU A 92 -3.75 -0.77 15.19
N VAL A 93 -4.82 -0.93 14.42
CA VAL A 93 -6.20 -0.96 14.92
C VAL A 93 -6.90 -2.21 14.40
N ASN A 94 -7.30 -3.10 15.31
CA ASN A 94 -8.01 -4.33 14.95
C ASN A 94 -9.52 -4.07 14.82
N GLN A 95 -9.88 -3.25 13.85
CA GLN A 95 -11.26 -2.87 13.57
C GLN A 95 -11.43 -2.62 12.06
N ALA A 96 -12.66 -2.81 11.57
CA ALA A 96 -13.06 -2.26 10.27
C ALA A 96 -13.46 -0.80 10.43
N LEU A 97 -13.31 -0.01 9.38
CA LEU A 97 -13.94 1.30 9.28
C LEU A 97 -15.30 1.15 8.58
N GLY A 98 -16.28 1.88 9.06
CA GLY A 98 -17.63 1.90 8.52
C GLY A 98 -18.29 3.26 8.80
N ASP A 99 -19.48 3.43 8.27
CA ASP A 99 -20.32 4.63 8.41
C ASP A 99 -21.04 4.70 9.76
N GLU A 100 -21.18 3.55 10.43
CA GLU A 100 -21.83 3.42 11.72
C GLU A 100 -20.98 2.59 12.69
N ALA A 101 -21.05 2.94 13.97
CA ALA A 101 -20.48 2.11 15.03
C ALA A 101 -21.33 0.85 15.23
N GLY A 102 -20.71 -0.32 15.23
CA GLY A 102 -21.41 -1.57 15.39
C GLY A 102 -20.53 -2.79 15.24
N THR A 103 -21.17 -3.95 15.23
CA THR A 103 -20.52 -5.26 14.99
C THR A 103 -21.11 -5.88 13.75
N LYS A 104 -20.27 -6.32 12.81
CA LYS A 104 -20.69 -7.04 11.60
C LYS A 104 -19.96 -8.38 11.53
N THR A 105 -20.63 -9.40 11.03
CA THR A 105 -20.03 -10.71 10.79
C THR A 105 -19.26 -10.69 9.48
N ILE A 106 -17.99 -11.10 9.54
CA ILE A 106 -17.14 -11.26 8.35
C ILE A 106 -17.04 -12.77 8.08
N ARG A 107 -17.36 -13.17 6.84
CA ARG A 107 -17.11 -14.54 6.39
C ARG A 107 -15.68 -14.62 5.89
N LEU A 108 -14.87 -15.48 6.51
CA LEU A 108 -13.53 -15.79 6.05
C LEU A 108 -13.60 -16.95 5.04
N PHE A 109 -12.87 -16.82 3.95
CA PHE A 109 -12.59 -17.92 3.05
C PHE A 109 -11.25 -18.55 3.45
N ASP A 110 -11.09 -19.84 3.20
CA ASP A 110 -9.87 -20.55 3.55
C ASP A 110 -8.63 -19.87 2.93
N ASP A 111 -7.49 -20.01 3.60
CA ASP A 111 -6.25 -19.22 3.38
C ASP A 111 -5.73 -19.18 1.93
N ASP A 112 -6.13 -20.11 1.07
CA ASP A 112 -5.73 -20.14 -0.35
C ASP A 112 -6.45 -19.10 -1.23
N MET A 113 -7.49 -18.44 -0.72
CA MET A 113 -8.29 -17.47 -1.46
C MET A 113 -8.04 -16.00 -1.04
N THR A 114 -7.16 -15.75 -0.09
CA THR A 114 -6.86 -14.38 0.40
C THR A 114 -5.92 -13.57 -0.51
N VAL A 115 -5.59 -14.07 -1.68
CA VAL A 115 -4.69 -13.43 -2.65
C VAL A 115 -5.43 -12.99 -3.91
N LEU A 116 -6.69 -12.61 -3.80
CA LEU A 116 -7.37 -11.90 -4.88
C LEU A 116 -7.34 -10.40 -4.57
N ASN A 117 -6.24 -9.79 -4.89
CA ASN A 117 -6.08 -8.33 -5.00
C ASN A 117 -6.11 -7.91 -6.45
#